data_92ff2f31bf8a6a747a4b8ae3af973f1b
#
_entry.id   92ff2f31bf8a6a747a4b8ae3af973f1b
#
_cell.length_a   1.000
_cell.length_b   1.000
_cell.length_c   1.000
_cell.angle_alpha   90.00
_cell.angle_beta   90.00
_cell.angle_gamma   90.00
#
_symmetry.space_group_name_H-M   'P 1'
#
loop_
_entity.id
_entity.type
_entity.pdbx_description
1 polymer ?
#
loop_
_entity_poly.entity_id
_entity_poly.type
_entity_poly.pdbx_seq_one_letter_code
_entity_poly.pdbx_strand_id
1 'polypeptide(L)'
;MAEIKENTDKIKKEKLPSSIQQVFFSRRAAFAGSKVQVEAHTHYVGNNSQIKIKIASGSGKTISKIDSKIFGNHFTQLITIPPDTEDQITAEVELPKHGLNKKSSPLSVFPPVQLSNLKWDKTTVRRGEILKISADVKNFPTGADALIIIFEFDPGGAHNPVSKFPVIVKNNKIDAIWEFDYKGDVKDIPRHEETESGYKPPKYFFRAQLLDVFKDSDFVEFKDFIRIELKDGEGNPVPNEKYKIHFADGSTREGVLDAEAKGLEEDIPAGELVVIFSDRI
;
A
#
# COMPACT_ATOMS: atom_id res chain seq x y z
N MET A 1 -58.95 36.37 -43.70
CA MET A 1 -58.76 35.31 -42.68
C MET A 1 -57.97 34.15 -43.31
N ALA A 2 -56.77 33.90 -42.87
CA ALA A 2 -56.03 32.80 -43.38
C ALA A 2 -56.44 31.55 -42.57
N GLU A 3 -56.97 30.51 -43.23
CA GLU A 3 -57.24 29.22 -42.66
C GLU A 3 -55.91 28.54 -42.39
N ILE A 4 -55.60 28.31 -41.10
CA ILE A 4 -54.50 27.44 -40.67
C ILE A 4 -55.05 26.02 -40.80
N LYS A 5 -54.66 25.27 -41.84
CA LYS A 5 -54.90 23.83 -41.93
C LYS A 5 -53.91 23.18 -40.95
N GLU A 6 -54.43 22.62 -39.85
CA GLU A 6 -53.66 21.72 -38.97
C GLU A 6 -53.13 20.54 -39.78
N ASN A 7 -51.84 20.43 -39.85
CA ASN A 7 -51.19 19.30 -40.51
C ASN A 7 -51.31 18.10 -39.56
N THR A 8 -52.26 17.21 -39.82
CA THR A 8 -52.47 15.96 -39.04
C THR A 8 -51.56 14.85 -39.54
N ASP A 9 -50.31 15.17 -39.88
CA ASP A 9 -49.36 14.15 -40.21
C ASP A 9 -49.11 13.28 -38.96
N LYS A 10 -49.59 12.06 -39.02
CA LYS A 10 -49.35 11.04 -38.00
C LYS A 10 -47.83 10.85 -37.91
N ILE A 11 -47.23 11.28 -36.78
CA ILE A 11 -45.83 11.03 -36.51
C ILE A 11 -45.61 9.52 -36.55
N LYS A 12 -44.96 9.05 -37.60
CA LYS A 12 -44.57 7.64 -37.74
C LYS A 12 -43.44 7.36 -36.74
N LYS A 13 -43.80 6.73 -35.65
CA LYS A 13 -42.79 6.29 -34.67
C LYS A 13 -41.92 5.19 -35.29
N GLU A 14 -40.71 5.53 -35.67
CA GLU A 14 -39.73 4.56 -36.13
C GLU A 14 -39.03 3.96 -34.93
N LYS A 15 -39.06 2.64 -34.84
CA LYS A 15 -38.33 1.89 -33.77
C LYS A 15 -36.97 1.56 -34.29
N LEU A 16 -35.95 2.27 -33.80
CA LEU A 16 -34.55 1.98 -34.11
C LEU A 16 -34.13 0.67 -33.50
N PRO A 17 -33.42 -0.19 -34.24
CA PRO A 17 -33.00 -1.51 -33.76
C PRO A 17 -31.94 -1.36 -32.64
N SER A 18 -32.17 -2.02 -31.50
CA SER A 18 -31.18 -2.11 -30.43
C SER A 18 -30.01 -2.94 -30.88
N SER A 19 -28.80 -2.63 -30.39
CA SER A 19 -27.60 -3.38 -30.68
C SER A 19 -26.59 -3.33 -29.53
N ILE A 20 -25.74 -4.37 -29.39
CA ILE A 20 -24.56 -4.36 -28.55
C ILE A 20 -23.38 -3.99 -29.46
N GLN A 21 -22.87 -2.78 -29.30
CA GLN A 21 -21.79 -2.26 -30.12
C GLN A 21 -20.45 -2.90 -29.77
N GLN A 22 -20.13 -2.92 -28.48
CA GLN A 22 -18.84 -3.40 -28.00
C GLN A 22 -18.95 -4.05 -26.61
N VAL A 23 -18.17 -5.11 -26.40
CA VAL A 23 -17.91 -5.73 -25.09
C VAL A 23 -16.42 -5.88 -24.98
N PHE A 24 -15.82 -5.36 -23.91
CA PHE A 24 -14.37 -5.39 -23.73
C PHE A 24 -13.98 -5.32 -22.26
N PHE A 25 -12.72 -5.61 -22.00
CA PHE A 25 -12.07 -5.36 -20.71
C PHE A 25 -11.23 -4.09 -20.80
N SER A 26 -11.10 -3.34 -19.72
CA SER A 26 -10.33 -2.10 -19.65
C SER A 26 -8.83 -2.28 -19.95
N ARG A 27 -8.36 -3.51 -20.02
CA ARG A 27 -6.97 -3.89 -20.32
C ARG A 27 -6.97 -5.05 -21.31
N ARG A 28 -5.84 -5.25 -22.00
CA ARG A 28 -5.63 -6.40 -22.92
C ARG A 28 -5.01 -7.61 -22.20
N ALA A 29 -4.41 -7.37 -21.03
CA ALA A 29 -3.81 -8.38 -20.20
C ALA A 29 -3.96 -8.02 -18.73
N ALA A 30 -3.98 -9.03 -17.86
CA ALA A 30 -4.07 -8.88 -16.40
C ALA A 30 -3.36 -10.06 -15.71
N PHE A 31 -3.12 -9.93 -14.42
CA PHE A 31 -2.63 -11.05 -13.61
C PHE A 31 -3.80 -11.74 -12.90
N ALA A 32 -3.72 -13.05 -12.75
CA ALA A 32 -4.64 -13.78 -11.88
C ALA A 32 -4.59 -13.19 -10.46
N GLY A 33 -5.72 -13.08 -9.80
CA GLY A 33 -5.89 -12.40 -8.52
C GLY A 33 -6.11 -10.88 -8.61
N SER A 34 -5.84 -10.24 -9.77
CA SER A 34 -6.04 -8.80 -9.95
C SER A 34 -7.48 -8.44 -10.32
N LYS A 35 -7.78 -7.14 -10.22
CA LYS A 35 -9.07 -6.58 -10.62
C LYS A 35 -9.01 -6.04 -12.03
N VAL A 36 -10.08 -6.23 -12.80
CA VAL A 36 -10.27 -5.68 -14.15
C VAL A 36 -11.71 -5.22 -14.33
N GLN A 37 -11.88 -4.15 -15.10
CA GLN A 37 -13.20 -3.64 -15.44
C GLN A 37 -13.69 -4.29 -16.72
N VAL A 38 -14.93 -4.78 -16.72
CA VAL A 38 -15.66 -5.22 -17.91
C VAL A 38 -16.65 -4.16 -18.30
N GLU A 39 -16.73 -3.87 -19.59
CA GLU A 39 -17.57 -2.82 -20.15
C GLU A 39 -18.39 -3.33 -21.33
N ALA A 40 -19.61 -2.81 -21.47
CA ALA A 40 -20.47 -3.05 -22.62
C ALA A 40 -21.09 -1.72 -23.08
N HIS A 41 -20.99 -1.46 -24.38
CA HIS A 41 -21.62 -0.30 -25.03
C HIS A 41 -22.73 -0.82 -25.94
N THR A 42 -23.88 -0.15 -25.88
CA THR A 42 -25.06 -0.52 -26.66
C THR A 42 -25.59 0.72 -27.41
N HIS A 43 -26.48 0.48 -28.36
CA HIS A 43 -27.26 1.54 -28.98
C HIS A 43 -28.74 1.24 -28.89
N TYR A 44 -29.54 2.28 -28.65
CA TYR A 44 -31.00 2.24 -28.61
C TYR A 44 -31.55 1.19 -27.61
N VAL A 45 -30.85 1.00 -26.51
CA VAL A 45 -31.30 0.19 -25.39
C VAL A 45 -31.82 1.10 -24.29
N GLY A 46 -33.09 0.93 -23.91
CA GLY A 46 -33.71 1.76 -22.88
C GLY A 46 -33.04 1.61 -21.51
N ASN A 47 -33.00 2.69 -20.74
CA ASN A 47 -32.55 2.67 -19.37
C ASN A 47 -33.31 1.61 -18.54
N ASN A 48 -32.65 1.01 -17.55
CA ASN A 48 -33.17 -0.09 -16.75
C ASN A 48 -33.36 -1.43 -17.52
N SER A 49 -32.94 -1.54 -18.78
CA SER A 49 -32.96 -2.82 -19.48
C SER A 49 -32.02 -3.81 -18.77
N GLN A 50 -32.52 -5.04 -18.59
CA GLN A 50 -31.74 -6.09 -17.99
C GLN A 50 -30.56 -6.46 -18.87
N ILE A 51 -29.38 -6.57 -18.27
CA ILE A 51 -28.15 -7.06 -18.86
C ILE A 51 -27.63 -8.25 -18.02
N LYS A 52 -27.24 -9.31 -18.68
CA LYS A 52 -26.59 -10.46 -18.08
C LYS A 52 -25.18 -10.59 -18.65
N ILE A 53 -24.21 -10.83 -17.77
CA ILE A 53 -22.82 -10.99 -18.18
C ILE A 53 -22.29 -12.28 -17.58
N LYS A 54 -21.71 -13.10 -18.43
CA LYS A 54 -21.01 -14.32 -18.05
C LYS A 54 -19.54 -14.14 -18.33
N ILE A 55 -18.71 -14.25 -17.30
CA ILE A 55 -17.25 -14.29 -17.42
C ILE A 55 -16.82 -15.77 -17.38
N ALA A 56 -16.04 -16.18 -18.35
CA ALA A 56 -15.54 -17.55 -18.44
C ALA A 56 -14.05 -17.59 -18.76
N SER A 57 -13.35 -18.60 -18.23
CA SER A 57 -11.96 -18.91 -18.58
C SER A 57 -11.84 -19.44 -20.02
N GLY A 58 -10.62 -19.51 -20.53
CA GLY A 58 -10.32 -20.14 -21.82
C GLY A 58 -10.79 -21.56 -21.95
N SER A 59 -10.81 -22.34 -20.85
CA SER A 59 -11.36 -23.69 -20.76
C SER A 59 -12.90 -23.75 -20.73
N GLY A 60 -13.59 -22.62 -20.72
CA GLY A 60 -15.06 -22.53 -20.65
C GLY A 60 -15.65 -22.58 -19.23
N LYS A 61 -14.83 -22.73 -18.18
CA LYS A 61 -15.29 -22.66 -16.77
C LYS A 61 -15.84 -21.28 -16.47
N THR A 62 -17.06 -21.21 -15.95
CA THR A 62 -17.65 -19.95 -15.52
C THR A 62 -16.95 -19.42 -14.28
N ILE A 63 -16.43 -18.19 -14.37
CA ILE A 63 -15.77 -17.46 -13.28
C ILE A 63 -16.78 -16.62 -12.52
N SER A 64 -17.63 -15.88 -13.24
CA SER A 64 -18.63 -15.00 -12.65
C SER A 64 -19.87 -14.88 -13.53
N LYS A 65 -21.03 -14.67 -12.90
CA LYS A 65 -22.27 -14.25 -13.55
C LYS A 65 -22.76 -12.99 -12.88
N ILE A 66 -23.11 -12.01 -13.69
CA ILE A 66 -23.57 -10.69 -13.25
C ILE A 66 -24.93 -10.43 -13.87
N ASP A 67 -25.93 -10.22 -13.03
CA ASP A 67 -27.26 -9.74 -13.43
C ASP A 67 -27.37 -8.28 -12.99
N SER A 68 -27.64 -7.38 -13.94
CA SER A 68 -27.65 -5.95 -13.70
C SER A 68 -28.59 -5.22 -14.67
N LYS A 69 -28.50 -3.90 -14.67
CA LYS A 69 -29.26 -3.02 -15.55
C LYS A 69 -28.34 -2.07 -16.28
N ILE A 70 -28.67 -1.76 -17.53
CA ILE A 70 -27.94 -0.80 -18.36
C ILE A 70 -28.56 0.58 -18.24
N PHE A 71 -27.72 1.63 -18.23
CA PHE A 71 -28.10 3.03 -18.21
C PHE A 71 -27.26 3.81 -19.21
N GLY A 72 -27.87 4.75 -19.93
CA GLY A 72 -27.17 5.60 -20.91
C GLY A 72 -26.46 4.81 -22.01
N ASN A 73 -26.96 3.59 -22.36
CA ASN A 73 -26.33 2.69 -23.32
C ASN A 73 -24.93 2.21 -22.90
N HIS A 74 -24.63 2.28 -21.62
CA HIS A 74 -23.32 1.88 -21.07
C HIS A 74 -23.50 1.01 -19.82
N PHE A 75 -22.66 -0.01 -19.70
CA PHE A 75 -22.51 -0.82 -18.51
C PHE A 75 -21.03 -0.95 -18.17
N THR A 76 -20.72 -0.90 -16.90
CA THR A 76 -19.37 -1.13 -16.37
C THR A 76 -19.42 -1.85 -15.04
N GLN A 77 -18.50 -2.78 -14.81
CA GLN A 77 -18.36 -3.52 -13.57
C GLN A 77 -16.92 -3.95 -13.32
N LEU A 78 -16.44 -3.71 -12.12
CA LEU A 78 -15.15 -4.23 -11.65
C LEU A 78 -15.33 -5.69 -11.23
N ILE A 79 -14.47 -6.56 -11.74
CA ILE A 79 -14.43 -7.99 -11.38
C ILE A 79 -13.05 -8.36 -10.87
N THR A 80 -12.97 -9.37 -10.00
CA THR A 80 -11.71 -9.97 -9.57
C THR A 80 -11.48 -11.26 -10.37
N ILE A 81 -10.31 -11.38 -10.98
CA ILE A 81 -9.89 -12.61 -11.67
C ILE A 81 -9.44 -13.60 -10.58
N PRO A 82 -10.00 -14.81 -10.49
CA PRO A 82 -9.54 -15.78 -9.51
C PRO A 82 -8.04 -16.10 -9.65
N PRO A 83 -7.32 -16.35 -8.56
CA PRO A 83 -5.88 -16.60 -8.60
C PRO A 83 -5.49 -17.91 -9.30
N ASP A 84 -6.44 -18.83 -9.47
CA ASP A 84 -6.30 -20.10 -10.21
C ASP A 84 -6.68 -20.00 -11.69
N THR A 85 -6.93 -18.79 -12.20
CA THR A 85 -7.28 -18.57 -13.61
C THR A 85 -6.01 -18.65 -14.46
N GLU A 86 -6.06 -19.45 -15.49
CA GLU A 86 -4.99 -19.66 -16.47
C GLU A 86 -5.35 -19.09 -17.84
N ASP A 87 -4.34 -18.72 -18.63
CA ASP A 87 -4.36 -18.30 -20.03
C ASP A 87 -5.19 -17.05 -20.33
N GLN A 88 -6.52 -17.15 -20.32
CA GLN A 88 -7.38 -16.06 -20.76
C GLN A 88 -8.79 -16.13 -20.17
N ILE A 89 -9.47 -15.00 -20.18
CA ILE A 89 -10.90 -14.89 -19.87
C ILE A 89 -11.65 -14.15 -20.97
N THR A 90 -12.94 -14.41 -21.09
CA THR A 90 -13.85 -13.71 -21.99
C THR A 90 -15.11 -13.31 -21.26
N ALA A 91 -15.74 -12.21 -21.69
CA ALA A 91 -17.03 -11.75 -21.23
C ALA A 91 -18.07 -11.96 -22.32
N GLU A 92 -19.17 -12.60 -22.00
CA GLU A 92 -20.34 -12.74 -22.86
C GLU A 92 -21.46 -11.91 -22.25
N VAL A 93 -21.98 -10.96 -23.03
CA VAL A 93 -23.06 -10.06 -22.64
C VAL A 93 -24.33 -10.44 -23.36
N GLU A 94 -25.42 -10.56 -22.62
CA GLU A 94 -26.76 -10.84 -23.12
C GLU A 94 -27.72 -9.71 -22.71
N LEU A 95 -28.56 -9.28 -23.63
CA LEU A 95 -29.73 -8.43 -23.40
C LEU A 95 -30.99 -9.25 -23.65
N PRO A 96 -31.54 -9.96 -22.63
CA PRO A 96 -32.58 -10.97 -22.83
C PRO A 96 -33.85 -10.41 -23.50
N LYS A 97 -34.29 -9.21 -23.10
CA LYS A 97 -35.48 -8.58 -23.68
C LYS A 97 -35.33 -8.13 -25.14
N HIS A 98 -34.10 -8.08 -25.63
CA HIS A 98 -33.76 -7.66 -27.00
C HIS A 98 -33.34 -8.85 -27.86
N GLY A 99 -33.14 -10.03 -27.27
CA GLY A 99 -32.62 -11.22 -27.97
C GLY A 99 -31.20 -11.03 -28.52
N LEU A 100 -30.39 -10.20 -27.86
CA LEU A 100 -29.05 -9.85 -28.31
C LEU A 100 -27.99 -10.47 -27.39
N ASN A 101 -26.91 -10.96 -27.99
CA ASN A 101 -25.71 -11.35 -27.28
C ASN A 101 -24.46 -10.88 -28.03
N LYS A 102 -23.38 -10.69 -27.29
CA LYS A 102 -22.05 -10.42 -27.84
C LYS A 102 -20.96 -10.82 -26.88
N LYS A 103 -19.88 -11.40 -27.43
CA LYS A 103 -18.70 -11.81 -26.69
C LYS A 103 -17.57 -10.80 -26.88
N SER A 104 -16.77 -10.58 -25.82
CA SER A 104 -15.56 -9.76 -25.88
C SER A 104 -14.42 -10.49 -26.63
N SER A 105 -13.43 -9.72 -27.06
CA SER A 105 -12.10 -10.29 -27.29
C SER A 105 -11.57 -10.89 -25.98
N PRO A 106 -10.71 -11.93 -26.04
CA PRO A 106 -10.12 -12.50 -24.83
C PRO A 106 -9.17 -11.51 -24.16
N LEU A 107 -9.16 -11.52 -22.82
CA LEU A 107 -8.17 -10.91 -21.97
C LEU A 107 -7.13 -11.96 -21.60
N SER A 108 -5.86 -11.72 -21.92
CA SER A 108 -4.78 -12.61 -21.48
C SER A 108 -4.58 -12.54 -19.99
N VAL A 109 -4.47 -13.68 -19.32
CA VAL A 109 -4.25 -13.77 -17.87
C VAL A 109 -2.88 -14.38 -17.60
N PHE A 110 -2.03 -13.62 -16.94
CA PHE A 110 -0.73 -14.08 -16.47
C PHE A 110 -0.84 -14.70 -15.07
N PRO A 111 0.12 -15.55 -14.68
CA PRO A 111 0.15 -16.10 -13.32
C PRO A 111 0.14 -14.98 -12.26
N PRO A 112 -0.39 -15.25 -11.04
CA PRO A 112 -0.51 -14.22 -10.01
C PRO A 112 0.86 -13.69 -9.60
N VAL A 113 0.94 -12.38 -9.43
CA VAL A 113 2.13 -11.71 -8.87
C VAL A 113 2.32 -12.15 -7.43
N GLN A 114 3.57 -12.46 -7.05
CA GLN A 114 3.90 -12.86 -5.69
C GLN A 114 5.04 -12.01 -5.15
N LEU A 115 4.88 -11.57 -3.91
CA LEU A 115 5.90 -10.92 -3.10
C LEU A 115 6.27 -11.84 -1.94
N SER A 116 7.55 -12.06 -1.71
CA SER A 116 8.07 -12.90 -0.63
C SER A 116 9.40 -12.38 -0.12
N ASN A 117 9.84 -12.92 1.04
CA ASN A 117 11.15 -12.61 1.62
C ASN A 117 11.41 -11.10 1.78
N LEU A 118 10.39 -10.35 2.25
CA LEU A 118 10.56 -8.94 2.54
C LEU A 118 11.46 -8.79 3.77
N LYS A 119 12.60 -8.12 3.62
CA LYS A 119 13.61 -8.03 4.68
C LYS A 119 14.23 -6.64 4.75
N TRP A 120 14.45 -6.20 5.97
CA TRP A 120 15.49 -5.24 6.32
C TRP A 120 16.82 -5.96 6.46
N ASP A 121 17.92 -5.28 6.22
CA ASP A 121 19.26 -5.82 6.48
C ASP A 121 19.65 -5.78 7.97
N LYS A 122 18.86 -5.07 8.79
CA LYS A 122 19.04 -4.94 10.25
C LYS A 122 17.69 -5.10 10.97
N THR A 123 17.73 -5.44 12.24
CA THR A 123 16.56 -5.52 13.14
C THR A 123 16.38 -4.26 14.00
N THR A 124 17.44 -3.45 14.09
CA THR A 124 17.46 -2.16 14.80
C THR A 124 18.03 -1.09 13.91
N VAL A 125 17.62 0.17 14.12
CA VAL A 125 18.09 1.33 13.36
C VAL A 125 18.28 2.54 14.26
N ARG A 126 19.27 3.38 13.96
CA ARG A 126 19.56 4.66 14.61
C ARG A 126 19.32 5.82 13.65
N ARG A 127 19.25 7.03 14.18
CA ARG A 127 19.14 8.26 13.38
C ARG A 127 20.30 8.39 12.38
N GLY A 128 19.98 8.69 11.13
CA GLY A 128 20.95 8.83 10.04
C GLY A 128 21.56 7.53 9.53
N GLU A 129 21.11 6.37 10.02
CA GLU A 129 21.56 5.11 9.47
C GLU A 129 20.85 4.76 8.16
N ILE A 130 21.58 4.13 7.27
CA ILE A 130 21.05 3.60 6.02
C ILE A 130 20.63 2.15 6.22
N LEU A 131 19.37 1.86 5.88
CA LEU A 131 18.80 0.52 5.84
C LEU A 131 18.70 0.03 4.40
N LYS A 132 19.02 -1.24 4.18
CA LYS A 132 18.74 -1.89 2.91
C LYS A 132 17.42 -2.66 3.01
N ILE A 133 16.63 -2.49 1.97
CA ILE A 133 15.32 -3.12 1.78
C ILE A 133 15.47 -4.13 0.66
N SER A 134 14.99 -5.34 0.86
CA SER A 134 14.93 -6.35 -0.18
C SER A 134 13.60 -7.10 -0.16
N ALA A 135 13.14 -7.52 -1.34
CA ALA A 135 12.00 -8.41 -1.51
C ALA A 135 12.18 -9.27 -2.76
N ASP A 136 11.72 -10.51 -2.71
CA ASP A 136 11.65 -11.37 -3.89
C ASP A 136 10.30 -11.16 -4.59
N VAL A 137 10.36 -11.13 -5.92
CA VAL A 137 9.22 -10.95 -6.81
C VAL A 137 9.10 -12.13 -7.74
N LYS A 138 7.88 -12.65 -7.93
CA LYS A 138 7.61 -13.70 -8.91
C LYS A 138 6.47 -13.28 -9.84
N ASN A 139 6.58 -13.67 -11.11
CA ASN A 139 5.57 -13.40 -12.14
C ASN A 139 5.34 -11.91 -12.42
N PHE A 140 6.37 -11.08 -12.30
CA PHE A 140 6.29 -9.66 -12.63
C PHE A 140 7.50 -9.26 -13.48
N PRO A 141 7.32 -8.41 -14.51
CA PRO A 141 8.40 -8.14 -15.45
C PRO A 141 9.54 -7.33 -14.84
N THR A 142 10.77 -7.68 -15.21
CA THR A 142 11.95 -6.85 -14.96
C THR A 142 11.80 -5.51 -15.67
N GLY A 143 12.18 -4.43 -14.99
CA GLY A 143 12.04 -3.06 -15.49
C GLY A 143 10.72 -2.39 -15.12
N ALA A 144 9.78 -3.12 -14.54
CA ALA A 144 8.52 -2.53 -14.08
C ALA A 144 8.66 -1.84 -12.73
N ASP A 145 7.80 -0.84 -12.52
CA ASP A 145 7.75 -0.07 -11.27
C ASP A 145 7.11 -0.86 -10.14
N ALA A 146 7.72 -0.76 -8.97
CA ALA A 146 7.16 -1.15 -7.69
C ALA A 146 7.16 0.06 -6.75
N LEU A 147 6.40 -0.01 -5.69
CA LEU A 147 6.30 1.03 -4.69
C LEU A 147 6.74 0.48 -3.33
N ILE A 148 7.62 1.20 -2.65
CA ILE A 148 7.93 0.98 -1.25
C ILE A 148 7.26 2.08 -0.44
N ILE A 149 6.55 1.68 0.62
CA ILE A 149 5.95 2.60 1.60
C ILE A 149 6.44 2.15 2.97
N ILE A 150 7.06 3.05 3.70
CA ILE A 150 7.53 2.81 5.06
C ILE A 150 6.51 3.39 6.02
N PHE A 151 6.12 2.60 7.00
CA PHE A 151 5.15 2.96 8.01
C PHE A 151 5.78 2.93 9.40
N GLU A 152 5.40 3.87 10.23
CA GLU A 152 5.50 3.73 11.67
C GLU A 152 4.36 2.85 12.17
N PHE A 153 4.69 1.88 13.00
CA PHE A 153 3.72 0.92 13.51
C PHE A 153 2.86 1.55 14.61
N ASP A 154 1.56 1.55 14.41
CA ASP A 154 0.55 1.91 15.41
C ASP A 154 -0.19 0.64 15.85
N PRO A 155 -0.16 0.28 17.16
CA PRO A 155 -0.95 -0.84 17.69
C PRO A 155 -2.47 -0.70 17.46
N GLY A 156 -2.98 0.54 17.30
CA GLY A 156 -4.37 0.82 16.96
C GLY A 156 -4.73 0.53 15.50
N GLY A 157 -3.75 0.19 14.65
CA GLY A 157 -3.94 -0.19 13.24
C GLY A 157 -3.97 0.98 12.26
N ALA A 158 -3.91 2.22 12.74
CA ALA A 158 -3.86 3.42 11.90
C ALA A 158 -2.40 3.82 11.58
N HIS A 159 -1.65 2.92 10.93
CA HIS A 159 -0.24 3.12 10.63
C HIS A 159 0.02 4.39 9.81
N ASN A 160 0.97 5.21 10.26
CA ASN A 160 1.34 6.45 9.60
C ASN A 160 2.45 6.21 8.55
N PRO A 161 2.25 6.57 7.27
CA PRO A 161 3.30 6.48 6.29
C PRO A 161 4.35 7.57 6.52
N VAL A 162 5.61 7.17 6.77
CA VAL A 162 6.73 8.08 6.99
C VAL A 162 7.54 8.34 5.72
N SER A 163 7.53 7.39 4.78
CA SER A 163 8.21 7.55 3.49
C SER A 163 7.51 6.74 2.40
N LYS A 164 7.60 7.23 1.16
CA LYS A 164 7.02 6.57 -0.02
C LYS A 164 7.86 6.89 -1.25
N PHE A 165 8.36 5.87 -1.94
CA PHE A 165 9.19 6.06 -3.12
C PHE A 165 9.08 4.89 -4.11
N PRO A 166 9.20 5.16 -5.43
CA PRO A 166 9.20 4.14 -6.45
C PRO A 166 10.56 3.41 -6.48
N VAL A 167 10.52 2.15 -6.88
CA VAL A 167 11.68 1.30 -7.14
C VAL A 167 11.43 0.46 -8.39
N ILE A 168 12.49 -0.02 -9.04
CA ILE A 168 12.38 -0.85 -10.23
C ILE A 168 12.63 -2.31 -9.87
N VAL A 169 11.75 -3.19 -10.32
CA VAL A 169 11.97 -4.65 -10.21
C VAL A 169 13.12 -5.05 -11.14
N LYS A 170 14.15 -5.69 -10.59
CA LYS A 170 15.31 -6.21 -11.33
C LYS A 170 15.57 -7.67 -10.96
N ASN A 171 15.68 -8.53 -11.96
CA ASN A 171 16.04 -9.95 -11.74
C ASN A 171 15.16 -10.64 -10.68
N ASN A 172 13.85 -10.42 -10.74
CA ASN A 172 12.88 -10.94 -9.77
C ASN A 172 13.08 -10.44 -8.33
N LYS A 173 13.67 -9.26 -8.17
CA LYS A 173 13.91 -8.64 -6.86
C LYS A 173 13.55 -7.17 -6.86
N ILE A 174 13.23 -6.69 -5.68
CA ILE A 174 13.22 -5.30 -5.29
C ILE A 174 14.39 -5.12 -4.33
N ASP A 175 15.29 -4.20 -4.66
CA ASP A 175 16.37 -3.75 -3.79
C ASP A 175 16.30 -2.23 -3.69
N ALA A 176 16.34 -1.72 -2.47
CA ALA A 176 16.30 -0.30 -2.19
C ALA A 176 17.14 0.04 -0.96
N ILE A 177 17.45 1.32 -0.80
CA ILE A 177 18.03 1.87 0.40
C ILE A 177 17.13 2.97 0.94
N TRP A 178 17.08 3.10 2.25
CA TRP A 178 16.38 4.16 2.92
C TRP A 178 17.22 4.67 4.10
N GLU A 179 17.44 5.97 4.13
CA GLU A 179 18.08 6.63 5.25
C GLU A 179 17.02 6.92 6.31
N PHE A 180 17.25 6.40 7.52
CA PHE A 180 16.34 6.61 8.63
C PHE A 180 16.47 8.06 9.14
N ASP A 181 15.46 8.85 8.82
CA ASP A 181 15.30 10.21 9.33
C ASP A 181 14.08 10.23 10.27
N TYR A 182 14.35 10.27 11.57
CA TYR A 182 13.28 10.41 12.56
C TYR A 182 12.68 11.82 12.46
N LYS A 183 11.50 11.90 11.86
CA LYS A 183 10.76 13.16 11.66
C LYS A 183 9.76 13.47 12.77
N GLY A 184 9.58 12.55 13.72
CA GLY A 184 8.73 12.77 14.88
C GLY A 184 9.30 13.87 15.78
N ASP A 185 8.43 14.69 16.37
CA ASP A 185 8.82 15.56 17.47
C ASP A 185 9.25 14.66 18.64
N VAL A 186 10.22 15.11 19.44
CA VAL A 186 10.62 14.43 20.69
C VAL A 186 9.41 14.18 21.61
N LYS A 187 8.35 14.96 21.45
CA LYS A 187 7.06 14.80 22.13
C LYS A 187 6.27 13.55 21.71
N ASP A 188 6.54 13.00 20.53
CA ASP A 188 5.87 11.78 20.03
C ASP A 188 6.48 10.50 20.61
N ILE A 189 7.60 10.62 21.33
CA ILE A 189 8.23 9.52 22.05
C ILE A 189 7.58 9.44 23.42
N PRO A 190 6.95 8.31 23.83
CA PRO A 190 6.25 8.19 25.09
C PRO A 190 7.13 8.58 26.27
N ARG A 191 6.62 9.46 27.13
CA ARG A 191 7.26 9.83 28.38
C ARG A 191 7.05 8.71 29.39
N HIS A 192 7.99 8.58 30.33
CA HIS A 192 7.90 7.56 31.39
C HIS A 192 6.58 7.64 32.18
N GLU A 193 6.04 8.85 32.38
CA GLU A 193 4.76 9.10 33.09
C GLU A 193 3.52 8.69 32.27
N GLU A 194 3.62 8.56 30.95
CA GLU A 194 2.53 8.14 30.08
C GLU A 194 2.41 6.62 29.95
N THR A 195 3.34 5.87 30.56
CA THR A 195 3.44 4.42 30.43
C THR A 195 2.78 3.64 31.57
N GLU A 196 1.54 3.95 31.96
CA GLU A 196 0.72 2.99 32.78
C GLU A 196 0.55 1.63 32.07
N SER A 197 0.79 1.55 30.78
CA SER A 197 0.67 0.34 29.94
C SER A 197 2.01 -0.29 29.49
N GLY A 198 3.16 0.18 30.00
CA GLY A 198 4.50 -0.29 29.65
C GLY A 198 5.09 0.39 28.39
N TYR A 199 6.41 0.59 28.39
CA TYR A 199 7.17 1.18 27.30
C TYR A 199 7.00 0.36 26.02
N LYS A 200 6.76 1.04 24.89
CA LYS A 200 6.68 0.43 23.55
C LYS A 200 7.68 1.15 22.64
N PRO A 201 8.77 0.48 22.25
CA PRO A 201 9.74 1.11 21.35
C PRO A 201 9.09 1.42 20.00
N PRO A 202 9.43 2.57 19.38
CA PRO A 202 9.01 2.87 18.02
C PRO A 202 9.48 1.77 17.06
N LYS A 203 8.56 1.26 16.24
CA LYS A 203 8.81 0.20 15.26
C LYS A 203 8.35 0.65 13.90
N TYR A 204 9.06 0.21 12.89
CA TYR A 204 8.77 0.52 11.49
C TYR A 204 8.69 -0.76 10.68
N PHE A 205 7.86 -0.75 9.66
CA PHE A 205 7.83 -1.79 8.65
C PHE A 205 7.70 -1.15 7.26
N PHE A 206 8.11 -1.86 6.24
CA PHE A 206 7.83 -1.42 4.89
C PHE A 206 6.81 -2.32 4.21
N ARG A 207 6.02 -1.71 3.35
CA ARG A 207 5.12 -2.38 2.41
C ARG A 207 5.74 -2.31 1.03
N ALA A 208 5.94 -3.46 0.40
CA ALA A 208 6.20 -3.53 -1.03
C ALA A 208 4.87 -3.71 -1.76
N GLN A 209 4.66 -2.92 -2.82
CA GLN A 209 3.43 -2.95 -3.61
C GLN A 209 3.74 -3.04 -5.10
N LEU A 210 3.07 -3.97 -5.77
CA LEU A 210 3.10 -4.20 -7.21
C LEU A 210 1.66 -4.22 -7.71
N LEU A 211 1.22 -3.19 -8.42
CA LEU A 211 -0.20 -3.02 -8.80
C LEU A 211 -1.11 -3.08 -7.55
N ASP A 212 -2.04 -4.03 -7.54
CA ASP A 212 -2.99 -4.26 -6.45
C ASP A 212 -2.48 -5.28 -5.40
N VAL A 213 -1.27 -5.85 -5.61
CA VAL A 213 -0.66 -6.83 -4.71
C VAL A 213 0.32 -6.12 -3.80
N PHE A 214 0.19 -6.34 -2.50
CA PHE A 214 1.13 -5.81 -1.51
C PHE A 214 1.45 -6.83 -0.43
N LYS A 215 2.58 -6.63 0.22
CA LYS A 215 3.00 -7.41 1.38
C LYS A 215 3.84 -6.53 2.30
N ASP A 216 3.71 -6.77 3.60
CA ASP A 216 4.44 -6.07 4.65
C ASP A 216 5.65 -6.89 5.11
N SER A 217 6.71 -6.19 5.49
CA SER A 217 7.92 -6.77 6.08
C SER A 217 7.74 -7.07 7.57
N ASP A 218 8.73 -7.74 8.16
CA ASP A 218 8.95 -7.71 9.60
C ASP A 218 9.34 -6.30 10.07
N PHE A 219 9.32 -6.08 11.37
CA PHE A 219 9.63 -4.80 11.99
C PHE A 219 11.15 -4.57 12.10
N VAL A 220 11.53 -3.29 11.97
CA VAL A 220 12.79 -2.75 12.48
C VAL A 220 12.48 -1.85 13.68
N GLU A 221 13.24 -1.97 14.74
CA GLU A 221 13.06 -1.19 15.98
C GLU A 221 14.00 0.00 16.01
N PHE A 222 13.47 1.16 16.34
CA PHE A 222 14.30 2.35 16.54
C PHE A 222 14.99 2.27 17.88
N LYS A 223 16.32 2.44 17.87
CA LYS A 223 17.17 2.65 19.03
C LYS A 223 17.83 4.00 18.90
N ASP A 224 17.96 4.69 20.02
CA ASP A 224 18.60 6.00 20.02
C ASP A 224 20.03 5.92 20.56
N PHE A 225 20.69 7.05 20.63
CA PHE A 225 21.99 7.20 21.30
C PHE A 225 22.03 8.55 22.00
N ILE A 226 22.86 8.66 23.03
CA ILE A 226 23.10 9.93 23.73
C ILE A 226 24.60 10.19 23.84
N ARG A 227 24.97 11.46 23.62
CA ARG A 227 26.29 11.99 23.95
C ARG A 227 26.18 12.80 25.23
N ILE A 228 27.03 12.48 26.19
CA ILE A 228 27.07 13.12 27.49
C ILE A 228 28.35 13.95 27.55
N GLU A 229 28.28 15.18 27.99
CA GLU A 229 29.42 16.04 28.27
C GLU A 229 29.16 16.75 29.59
N LEU A 230 30.15 16.71 30.53
CA LEU A 230 30.03 17.35 31.81
C LEU A 230 31.05 18.47 31.94
N LYS A 231 30.56 19.64 32.33
CA LYS A 231 31.37 20.83 32.63
C LYS A 231 31.05 21.38 34.03
N ASP A 232 32.05 21.96 34.69
CA ASP A 232 31.86 22.69 35.94
C ASP A 232 31.19 24.06 35.73
N GLY A 233 31.00 24.83 36.82
CA GLY A 233 30.38 26.15 36.78
C GLY A 233 31.21 27.22 36.03
N GLU A 234 32.48 26.93 35.77
CA GLU A 234 33.42 27.78 35.02
C GLU A 234 33.55 27.36 33.55
N GLY A 235 32.89 26.22 33.16
CA GLY A 235 32.93 25.69 31.81
C GLY A 235 34.07 24.70 31.52
N ASN A 236 34.86 24.30 32.55
CA ASN A 236 35.94 23.35 32.38
C ASN A 236 35.38 21.91 32.35
N PRO A 237 35.96 20.99 31.55
CA PRO A 237 35.54 19.60 31.51
C PRO A 237 35.81 18.90 32.86
N VAL A 238 34.89 18.02 33.26
CA VAL A 238 34.98 17.19 34.48
C VAL A 238 35.15 15.73 34.07
N PRO A 239 36.38 15.25 33.88
CA PRO A 239 36.66 13.90 33.39
C PRO A 239 36.47 12.85 34.49
N ASN A 240 36.33 11.58 34.04
CA ASN A 240 36.28 10.38 34.90
C ASN A 240 35.11 10.39 35.90
N GLU A 241 34.11 11.24 35.72
CA GLU A 241 32.92 11.29 36.57
C GLU A 241 32.00 10.11 36.29
N LYS A 242 31.48 9.47 37.34
CA LYS A 242 30.50 8.40 37.21
C LYS A 242 29.12 8.95 36.98
N TYR A 243 28.39 8.29 36.09
CA TYR A 243 26.99 8.62 35.83
C TYR A 243 26.11 7.39 35.84
N LYS A 244 24.84 7.63 36.10
CA LYS A 244 23.75 6.67 35.97
C LYS A 244 22.66 7.27 35.10
N ILE A 245 22.18 6.51 34.12
CA ILE A 245 21.08 6.91 33.24
C ILE A 245 19.85 6.11 33.60
N HIS A 246 18.72 6.80 33.71
CA HIS A 246 17.40 6.20 33.80
C HIS A 246 16.69 6.44 32.47
N PHE A 247 16.26 5.34 31.81
CA PHE A 247 15.61 5.37 30.50
C PHE A 247 14.09 5.33 30.59
N ALA A 248 13.44 5.70 29.50
CA ALA A 248 11.97 5.72 29.38
C ALA A 248 11.31 4.35 29.63
N ASP A 249 12.01 3.25 29.34
CA ASP A 249 11.52 1.87 29.58
C ASP A 249 11.69 1.41 31.03
N GLY A 250 12.17 2.27 31.93
CA GLY A 250 12.46 1.94 33.33
C GLY A 250 13.82 1.27 33.55
N SER A 251 14.55 0.92 32.49
CA SER A 251 15.89 0.35 32.62
C SER A 251 16.92 1.41 33.04
N THR A 252 18.05 0.97 33.55
CA THR A 252 19.15 1.87 33.95
C THR A 252 20.47 1.37 33.37
N ARG A 253 21.40 2.32 33.13
CA ARG A 253 22.77 2.03 32.73
C ARG A 253 23.73 2.91 33.52
N GLU A 254 24.87 2.38 33.89
CA GLU A 254 25.95 3.10 34.57
C GLU A 254 27.17 3.18 33.67
N GLY A 255 27.86 4.32 33.72
CA GLY A 255 29.05 4.57 32.94
C GLY A 255 30.00 5.54 33.63
N VAL A 256 31.12 5.82 32.97
CA VAL A 256 32.15 6.75 33.41
C VAL A 256 32.53 7.62 32.22
N LEU A 257 32.64 8.93 32.42
CA LEU A 257 33.14 9.85 31.41
C LEU A 257 34.60 9.59 31.11
N ASP A 258 35.03 9.84 29.88
CA ASP A 258 36.43 9.74 29.46
C ASP A 258 37.30 10.88 29.97
N ALA A 259 38.57 10.90 29.54
CA ALA A 259 39.54 11.93 29.91
C ALA A 259 39.14 13.35 29.38
N GLU A 260 38.29 13.42 28.36
CA GLU A 260 37.72 14.64 27.78
C GLU A 260 36.36 15.03 28.37
N ALA A 261 35.93 14.35 29.46
CA ALA A 261 34.66 14.53 30.14
C ALA A 261 33.44 14.18 29.23
N LYS A 262 33.58 13.20 28.34
CA LYS A 262 32.56 12.78 27.41
C LYS A 262 32.17 11.33 27.63
N GLY A 263 30.92 11.00 27.30
CA GLY A 263 30.37 9.64 27.25
C GLY A 263 29.51 9.46 26.02
N LEU A 264 29.48 8.23 25.49
CA LEU A 264 28.60 7.83 24.41
C LEU A 264 27.88 6.56 24.83
N GLU A 265 26.56 6.62 24.87
CA GLU A 265 25.71 5.45 25.08
C GLU A 265 24.90 5.19 23.83
N GLU A 266 25.04 4.00 23.30
CA GLU A 266 24.39 3.55 22.09
C GLU A 266 23.35 2.47 22.37
N ASP A 267 22.40 2.26 21.41
CA ASP A 267 21.32 1.26 21.51
C ASP A 267 20.45 1.46 22.76
N ILE A 268 20.20 2.72 23.09
CA ILE A 268 19.33 3.08 24.21
C ILE A 268 17.85 3.09 23.79
N PRO A 269 16.93 2.83 24.73
CA PRO A 269 15.50 3.05 24.48
C PRO A 269 15.23 4.48 24.05
N ALA A 270 14.40 4.65 23.02
CA ALA A 270 13.96 5.97 22.58
C ALA A 270 13.01 6.57 23.63
N GLY A 271 13.15 7.85 23.94
CA GLY A 271 12.30 8.56 24.89
C GLY A 271 13.08 9.47 25.82
N GLU A 272 12.37 10.04 26.81
CA GLU A 272 13.00 10.85 27.82
C GLU A 272 13.94 10.01 28.68
N LEU A 273 15.04 10.60 29.07
CA LEU A 273 16.01 9.97 29.96
C LEU A 273 16.55 11.00 30.96
N VAL A 274 17.03 10.51 32.08
CA VAL A 274 17.67 11.34 33.14
C VAL A 274 19.07 10.79 33.38
N VAL A 275 20.07 11.69 33.29
CA VAL A 275 21.45 11.40 33.64
C VAL A 275 21.75 11.97 35.03
N ILE A 276 22.18 11.13 35.94
CA ILE A 276 22.54 11.48 37.33
C ILE A 276 24.05 11.24 37.51
N PHE A 277 24.76 12.24 38.04
CA PHE A 277 26.17 12.13 38.39
C PHE A 277 26.28 11.85 39.91
N SER A 278 26.93 10.75 40.29
CA SER A 278 26.84 10.17 41.66
C SER A 278 27.49 11.00 42.75
N ASP A 279 28.48 11.81 42.44
CA ASP A 279 29.29 12.52 43.44
C ASP A 279 28.86 14.01 43.65
N ARG A 280 27.65 14.39 43.16
CA ARG A 280 27.16 15.78 43.18
C ARG A 280 25.73 15.93 43.72
N ILE A 281 25.32 15.05 44.65
CA ILE A 281 24.07 15.23 45.40
C ILE A 281 24.37 15.91 46.74
#